data_74ed795ff632c409ae71c680babf394b
#
_entry.id   74ed795ff632c409ae71c680babf394b
#
_cell.length_a   1.000
_cell.length_b   1.000
_cell.length_c   1.000
_cell.angle_alpha   90.00
_cell.angle_beta   90.00
_cell.angle_gamma   90.00
#
_symmetry.space_group_name_H-M   'P 1'
#
loop_
_entity.id
_entity.type
_entity.pdbx_description
1 polymer ?
#
loop_
_entity_poly.entity_id
_entity_poly.type
_entity_poly.pdbx_seq_one_letter_code
_entity_poly.pdbx_strand_id
1 'polypeptide(L)'
;MILFSLTIPSVTTAQAPSNEWDIGWESDDEVEIMILDSSYNFNLVIEFWVDNSRPVPANIEFVVETNEDFTVDDPGSTSVDANTNESFEITITGSGLDELNELIDARAQHYDIVTLTANLMVGEQSSDSKEIEKKVQFSPVYQFTYPSIDDVKADMKAGTDKEVTIEIANKGNVDDAIKRIQFSFKGCPQMDYQLVSGLQTGTVISDKTSGVIKLLSPSSHPDKTCTFEVSTVSEGSNLGYVGSFTFDVDAPEKVSNNDGNSGDTNTENTENSAAEDNSLPFVPFSLSILSVIFAAFVRR
;
A
#
# COMPACT_ATOMS: atom_id res chain seq x y z
N MET A 1 -89.63 -3.52 38.95
CA MET A 1 -88.64 -3.23 37.96
C MET A 1 -87.38 -3.99 38.36
N ILE A 2 -87.10 -5.16 37.79
CA ILE A 2 -86.02 -6.04 38.18
C ILE A 2 -84.96 -5.87 37.13
N LEU A 3 -83.73 -5.32 37.51
CA LEU A 3 -82.59 -5.20 36.63
C LEU A 3 -81.81 -6.55 36.63
N PHE A 4 -81.76 -7.23 35.52
CA PHE A 4 -80.84 -8.34 35.28
C PHE A 4 -79.48 -7.80 34.88
N SER A 5 -78.48 -8.00 35.70
CA SER A 5 -77.11 -7.72 35.43
C SER A 5 -76.52 -8.94 34.65
N LEU A 6 -76.22 -8.74 33.33
CA LEU A 6 -75.51 -9.75 32.53
C LEU A 6 -74.00 -9.56 32.82
N THR A 7 -73.39 -10.50 33.51
CA THR A 7 -71.95 -10.65 33.59
C THR A 7 -71.44 -11.42 32.35
N ILE A 8 -70.72 -10.73 31.42
CA ILE A 8 -70.04 -11.35 30.29
C ILE A 8 -68.73 -11.93 30.86
N PRO A 9 -68.47 -13.23 30.74
CA PRO A 9 -67.14 -13.79 31.10
C PRO A 9 -66.09 -13.26 30.10
N SER A 10 -65.02 -12.66 30.70
CA SER A 10 -63.83 -12.29 29.92
C SER A 10 -63.14 -13.55 29.45
N VAL A 11 -63.18 -13.82 28.18
CA VAL A 11 -62.34 -14.88 27.58
C VAL A 11 -60.92 -14.31 27.57
N THR A 12 -60.07 -14.74 28.49
CA THR A 12 -58.63 -14.63 28.37
C THR A 12 -58.18 -15.55 27.28
N THR A 13 -57.92 -14.97 26.10
CA THR A 13 -57.14 -15.68 25.07
C THR A 13 -55.75 -15.94 25.66
N ALA A 14 -55.49 -17.20 26.03
CA ALA A 14 -54.13 -17.61 26.26
C ALA A 14 -53.39 -17.36 24.96
N GLN A 15 -52.41 -16.46 25.02
CA GLN A 15 -51.50 -16.24 23.88
C GLN A 15 -50.81 -17.60 23.68
N ALA A 16 -50.93 -18.15 22.51
CA ALA A 16 -50.19 -19.39 22.13
C ALA A 16 -48.69 -19.10 22.41
N PRO A 17 -47.95 -20.03 23.00
CA PRO A 17 -46.51 -19.84 23.16
C PRO A 17 -45.94 -19.46 21.82
N SER A 18 -45.19 -18.36 21.79
CA SER A 18 -44.52 -17.92 20.54
C SER A 18 -43.63 -19.06 20.08
N ASN A 19 -43.87 -19.56 18.87
CA ASN A 19 -43.02 -20.57 18.22
C ASN A 19 -41.80 -19.85 17.58
N GLU A 20 -41.37 -18.81 18.23
CA GLU A 20 -40.34 -17.95 17.69
C GLU A 20 -38.96 -18.54 17.95
N TRP A 21 -38.16 -18.51 16.96
CA TRP A 21 -36.72 -18.67 16.99
C TRP A 21 -36.11 -17.59 16.09
N ASP A 22 -34.84 -17.22 16.32
CA ASP A 22 -34.19 -16.20 15.55
C ASP A 22 -32.71 -16.45 15.42
N ILE A 23 -32.08 -15.79 14.44
CA ILE A 23 -30.63 -15.82 14.21
C ILE A 23 -30.11 -14.39 14.01
N GLY A 24 -28.86 -14.16 14.35
CA GLY A 24 -28.21 -12.90 14.10
C GLY A 24 -26.68 -12.99 14.26
N TRP A 25 -26.01 -12.00 13.73
CA TRP A 25 -24.56 -11.88 13.92
C TRP A 25 -24.23 -11.41 15.33
N GLU A 26 -23.13 -11.90 15.93
CA GLU A 26 -22.66 -11.41 17.23
C GLU A 26 -22.00 -10.02 17.09
N SER A 27 -21.38 -9.74 15.95
CA SER A 27 -20.78 -8.44 15.65
C SER A 27 -21.78 -7.49 15.00
N ASP A 28 -21.89 -6.28 15.53
CA ASP A 28 -22.67 -5.17 14.94
C ASP A 28 -21.93 -4.49 13.78
N ASP A 29 -20.69 -4.86 13.49
CA ASP A 29 -19.92 -4.30 12.39
C ASP A 29 -20.60 -4.60 11.05
N GLU A 30 -20.74 -3.58 10.20
CA GLU A 30 -21.36 -3.73 8.89
C GLU A 30 -20.50 -4.61 7.96
N VAL A 31 -19.18 -4.55 8.12
CA VAL A 31 -18.20 -5.24 7.29
C VAL A 31 -17.15 -5.92 8.14
N GLU A 32 -16.92 -7.20 7.93
CA GLU A 32 -15.79 -7.94 8.52
C GLU A 32 -14.56 -7.87 7.61
N ILE A 33 -13.36 -7.73 8.19
CA ILE A 33 -12.12 -7.56 7.44
C ILE A 33 -11.35 -8.87 7.35
N MET A 34 -11.18 -9.38 6.14
CA MET A 34 -10.31 -10.51 5.82
C MET A 34 -8.85 -10.04 5.82
N ILE A 35 -8.13 -10.31 6.91
CA ILE A 35 -6.74 -9.90 7.07
C ILE A 35 -5.85 -10.86 6.26
N LEU A 36 -5.12 -10.31 5.28
CA LEU A 36 -4.21 -11.04 4.42
C LEU A 36 -2.86 -11.28 5.12
N ASP A 37 -2.38 -12.52 5.09
CA ASP A 37 -1.03 -12.87 5.54
C ASP A 37 0.05 -12.51 4.48
N SER A 38 1.31 -12.85 4.76
CA SER A 38 2.43 -12.58 3.85
C SER A 38 2.38 -13.34 2.51
N SER A 39 1.52 -14.34 2.40
CA SER A 39 1.25 -15.12 1.19
C SER A 39 -0.09 -14.77 0.57
N TYR A 40 -0.72 -13.71 1.07
CA TYR A 40 -2.04 -13.19 0.68
C TYR A 40 -3.19 -14.18 0.92
N ASN A 41 -3.03 -15.11 1.86
CA ASN A 41 -4.13 -15.95 2.33
C ASN A 41 -4.80 -15.31 3.54
N PHE A 42 -6.05 -15.67 3.78
CA PHE A 42 -6.80 -15.23 4.95
C PHE A 42 -7.50 -16.39 5.64
N ASN A 43 -7.80 -16.16 6.92
CA ASN A 43 -8.67 -17.00 7.74
C ASN A 43 -9.57 -16.02 8.52
N LEU A 44 -10.87 -16.03 8.21
CA LEU A 44 -11.88 -15.19 8.85
C LEU A 44 -12.82 -16.08 9.66
N VAL A 45 -13.02 -15.73 10.92
CA VAL A 45 -14.02 -16.35 11.80
C VAL A 45 -15.12 -15.33 12.05
N ILE A 46 -16.37 -15.71 11.77
CA ILE A 46 -17.56 -14.89 12.03
C ILE A 46 -18.43 -15.62 13.02
N GLU A 47 -18.78 -14.96 14.12
CA GLU A 47 -19.67 -15.50 15.15
C GLU A 47 -21.11 -15.08 14.92
N PHE A 48 -22.03 -15.99 15.14
CA PHE A 48 -23.47 -15.75 15.08
C PHE A 48 -24.19 -16.47 16.22
N TRP A 49 -25.37 -15.99 16.56
CA TRP A 49 -26.20 -16.57 17.59
C TRP A 49 -27.50 -17.14 17.02
N VAL A 50 -28.05 -18.13 17.72
CA VAL A 50 -29.37 -18.69 17.51
C VAL A 50 -30.15 -18.59 18.81
N ASP A 51 -31.24 -17.85 18.80
CA ASP A 51 -32.20 -17.79 19.91
C ASP A 51 -33.35 -18.77 19.65
N ASN A 52 -33.47 -19.78 20.52
CA ASN A 52 -34.59 -20.73 20.49
C ASN A 52 -35.54 -20.42 21.65
N SER A 53 -36.44 -19.45 21.52
CA SER A 53 -37.49 -19.16 22.51
C SER A 53 -38.61 -20.20 22.54
N ARG A 54 -38.49 -21.32 21.81
CA ARG A 54 -39.48 -22.41 21.80
C ARG A 54 -39.35 -23.28 23.05
N PRO A 55 -40.45 -23.89 23.53
CA PRO A 55 -40.43 -24.81 24.68
C PRO A 55 -39.83 -26.19 24.37
N VAL A 56 -39.35 -26.40 23.15
CA VAL A 56 -38.76 -27.67 22.67
C VAL A 56 -37.44 -27.36 21.94
N PRO A 57 -36.49 -28.30 21.93
CA PRO A 57 -35.26 -28.14 21.17
C PRO A 57 -35.54 -27.88 19.68
N ALA A 58 -34.70 -27.05 19.06
CA ALA A 58 -34.70 -26.76 17.63
C ALA A 58 -33.55 -27.47 16.93
N ASN A 59 -33.89 -28.39 16.01
CA ASN A 59 -32.86 -28.95 15.14
C ASN A 59 -32.70 -28.02 13.94
N ILE A 60 -31.49 -27.52 13.74
CA ILE A 60 -31.19 -26.52 12.70
C ILE A 60 -30.10 -27.07 11.81
N GLU A 61 -30.29 -26.92 10.50
CA GLU A 61 -29.28 -27.18 9.48
C GLU A 61 -28.82 -25.82 8.94
N PHE A 62 -27.52 -25.56 9.04
CA PHE A 62 -26.90 -24.36 8.52
C PHE A 62 -26.39 -24.61 7.11
N VAL A 63 -26.53 -23.59 6.26
CA VAL A 63 -25.96 -23.53 4.91
C VAL A 63 -25.33 -22.15 4.77
N VAL A 64 -24.05 -22.11 4.41
CA VAL A 64 -23.32 -20.88 4.20
C VAL A 64 -22.92 -20.77 2.73
N GLU A 65 -23.24 -19.64 2.12
CA GLU A 65 -22.88 -19.32 0.74
C GLU A 65 -22.03 -18.06 0.70
N THR A 66 -21.06 -18.05 -0.20
CA THR A 66 -20.22 -16.89 -0.54
C THR A 66 -20.29 -16.63 -2.05
N ASN A 67 -20.04 -15.40 -2.50
CA ASN A 67 -20.01 -15.09 -3.92
C ASN A 67 -18.70 -15.55 -4.59
N GLU A 68 -17.64 -15.70 -3.81
CA GLU A 68 -16.33 -16.17 -4.26
C GLU A 68 -16.10 -17.63 -3.87
N ASP A 69 -15.19 -18.30 -4.56
CA ASP A 69 -14.83 -19.70 -4.31
C ASP A 69 -13.97 -19.86 -3.03
N PHE A 70 -14.52 -19.40 -1.90
CA PHE A 70 -13.88 -19.57 -0.60
C PHE A 70 -14.22 -20.94 0.00
N THR A 71 -13.31 -21.44 0.84
CA THR A 71 -13.59 -22.64 1.63
C THR A 71 -14.29 -22.23 2.91
N VAL A 72 -15.49 -22.78 3.11
CA VAL A 72 -16.32 -22.51 4.29
C VAL A 72 -16.37 -23.75 5.17
N ASP A 73 -16.14 -23.55 6.47
CA ASP A 73 -16.37 -24.53 7.54
C ASP A 73 -17.47 -23.96 8.45
N ASP A 74 -18.64 -24.62 8.44
CA ASP A 74 -19.82 -24.23 9.18
C ASP A 74 -20.24 -25.31 10.21
N PRO A 75 -21.12 -25.00 11.17
CA PRO A 75 -21.53 -25.96 12.18
C PRO A 75 -22.34 -27.16 11.65
N GLY A 76 -22.78 -27.12 10.39
CA GLY A 76 -23.66 -28.14 9.80
C GLY A 76 -25.01 -28.25 10.53
N SER A 77 -25.44 -29.47 10.78
CA SER A 77 -26.69 -29.71 11.51
C SER A 77 -26.43 -29.81 13.03
N THR A 78 -27.19 -29.02 13.81
CA THR A 78 -27.07 -28.94 15.26
C THR A 78 -28.44 -28.91 15.95
N SER A 79 -28.47 -29.09 17.28
CA SER A 79 -29.68 -28.95 18.08
C SER A 79 -29.47 -27.87 19.13
N VAL A 80 -30.30 -26.83 19.11
CA VAL A 80 -30.33 -25.73 20.08
C VAL A 80 -31.39 -26.04 21.13
N ASP A 81 -31.01 -26.04 22.42
CA ASP A 81 -31.89 -26.38 23.52
C ASP A 81 -33.10 -25.43 23.63
N ALA A 82 -34.16 -25.92 24.30
CA ALA A 82 -35.37 -25.13 24.51
C ALA A 82 -35.10 -23.92 25.42
N ASN A 83 -35.59 -22.74 25.02
CA ASN A 83 -35.44 -21.44 25.72
C ASN A 83 -33.96 -21.08 25.98
N THR A 84 -33.09 -21.36 25.02
CA THR A 84 -31.67 -20.94 25.05
C THR A 84 -31.29 -20.06 23.88
N ASN A 85 -30.25 -19.28 24.11
CA ASN A 85 -29.50 -18.60 23.05
C ASN A 85 -28.12 -19.21 23.02
N GLU A 86 -27.69 -19.69 21.85
CA GLU A 86 -26.41 -20.36 21.64
C GLU A 86 -25.63 -19.68 20.53
N SER A 87 -24.31 -19.55 20.74
CA SER A 87 -23.39 -18.94 19.76
C SER A 87 -22.67 -20.02 18.98
N PHE A 88 -22.45 -19.75 17.71
CA PHE A 88 -21.78 -20.59 16.73
C PHE A 88 -20.77 -19.78 15.94
N GLU A 89 -19.87 -20.44 15.23
CA GLU A 89 -18.88 -19.81 14.38
C GLU A 89 -18.88 -20.38 12.97
N ILE A 90 -18.56 -19.54 12.01
CA ILE A 90 -18.28 -19.88 10.62
C ILE A 90 -16.82 -19.52 10.37
N THR A 91 -16.03 -20.46 9.84
CA THR A 91 -14.67 -20.16 9.40
C THR A 91 -14.62 -20.11 7.87
N ILE A 92 -14.12 -19.01 7.34
CA ILE A 92 -13.95 -18.79 5.90
C ILE A 92 -12.47 -18.63 5.60
N THR A 93 -11.94 -19.45 4.71
CA THR A 93 -10.54 -19.43 4.30
C THR A 93 -10.42 -19.29 2.79
N GLY A 94 -9.36 -18.65 2.35
CA GLY A 94 -9.13 -18.44 0.92
C GLY A 94 -7.89 -17.64 0.62
N SER A 95 -7.80 -17.17 -0.62
CA SER A 95 -6.73 -16.31 -1.11
C SER A 95 -7.28 -14.94 -1.46
N GLY A 96 -6.51 -13.89 -1.17
CA GLY A 96 -6.74 -12.54 -1.68
C GLY A 96 -6.18 -12.31 -3.09
N LEU A 97 -5.76 -13.37 -3.78
CA LEU A 97 -5.31 -13.33 -5.18
C LEU A 97 -6.38 -13.89 -6.10
N ASP A 98 -6.57 -13.25 -7.24
CA ASP A 98 -7.44 -13.71 -8.33
C ASP A 98 -6.76 -14.82 -9.17
N GLU A 99 -7.43 -15.27 -10.25
CA GLU A 99 -6.92 -16.28 -11.19
C GLU A 99 -5.61 -15.85 -11.90
N LEU A 100 -5.32 -14.55 -11.96
CA LEU A 100 -4.11 -13.99 -12.56
C LEU A 100 -2.97 -13.81 -11.56
N ASN A 101 -3.17 -14.21 -10.28
CA ASN A 101 -2.29 -13.95 -9.15
C ASN A 101 -2.11 -12.44 -8.87
N GLU A 102 -3.11 -11.64 -9.15
CA GLU A 102 -3.18 -10.23 -8.76
C GLU A 102 -4.06 -10.09 -7.51
N LEU A 103 -3.72 -9.11 -6.65
CA LEU A 103 -4.50 -8.86 -5.43
C LEU A 103 -5.90 -8.36 -5.78
N ILE A 104 -6.91 -9.00 -5.20
CA ILE A 104 -8.30 -8.58 -5.31
C ILE A 104 -8.45 -7.21 -4.65
N ASP A 105 -9.13 -6.29 -5.34
CA ASP A 105 -9.32 -4.90 -4.91
C ASP A 105 -10.02 -4.82 -3.54
N ALA A 106 -9.39 -4.15 -2.59
CA ALA A 106 -9.91 -3.94 -1.23
C ALA A 106 -10.74 -2.65 -1.09
N ARG A 107 -11.13 -1.98 -2.19
CA ARG A 107 -11.97 -0.79 -2.11
C ARG A 107 -13.36 -1.12 -1.55
N ALA A 108 -13.95 -0.16 -0.83
CA ALA A 108 -15.21 -0.33 -0.12
C ALA A 108 -16.42 -0.78 -0.98
N GLN A 109 -16.35 -0.60 -2.30
CA GLN A 109 -17.36 -1.08 -3.24
C GLN A 109 -17.12 -2.53 -3.72
N HIS A 110 -15.97 -3.10 -3.42
CA HIS A 110 -15.59 -4.46 -3.78
C HIS A 110 -15.51 -5.31 -2.51
N TYR A 111 -16.62 -5.90 -2.14
CA TYR A 111 -16.71 -6.83 -1.02
C TYR A 111 -17.55 -8.02 -1.41
N ASP A 112 -17.30 -9.13 -0.76
CA ASP A 112 -18.11 -10.32 -0.86
C ASP A 112 -19.24 -10.31 0.17
N ILE A 113 -20.27 -11.10 -0.06
CA ILE A 113 -21.40 -11.29 0.86
C ILE A 113 -21.41 -12.74 1.32
N VAL A 114 -21.35 -12.92 2.63
CA VAL A 114 -21.57 -14.20 3.28
C VAL A 114 -23.04 -14.29 3.65
N THR A 115 -23.73 -15.26 3.08
CA THR A 115 -25.14 -15.53 3.35
C THR A 115 -25.22 -16.76 4.24
N LEU A 116 -25.78 -16.62 5.45
CA LEU A 116 -26.10 -17.73 6.36
C LEU A 116 -27.57 -18.01 6.30
N THR A 117 -27.92 -19.20 5.83
CA THR A 117 -29.29 -19.75 5.88
C THR A 117 -29.38 -20.79 6.98
N ALA A 118 -30.30 -20.61 7.91
CA ALA A 118 -30.62 -21.57 8.97
C ALA A 118 -31.99 -22.19 8.73
N ASN A 119 -32.05 -23.49 8.55
CA ASN A 119 -33.27 -24.24 8.29
C ASN A 119 -33.71 -24.98 9.54
N LEU A 120 -34.90 -24.67 10.05
CA LEU A 120 -35.51 -25.42 11.18
C LEU A 120 -36.06 -26.73 10.65
N MET A 121 -35.49 -27.86 11.10
CA MET A 121 -35.78 -29.19 10.61
C MET A 121 -36.84 -29.88 11.45
N VAL A 122 -37.80 -30.54 10.79
CA VAL A 122 -38.75 -31.50 11.38
C VAL A 122 -38.60 -32.81 10.64
N GLY A 123 -37.86 -33.76 11.25
CA GLY A 123 -37.37 -34.93 10.55
C GLY A 123 -36.38 -34.53 9.44
N GLU A 124 -36.62 -34.94 8.21
CA GLU A 124 -35.77 -34.61 7.05
C GLU A 124 -36.27 -33.40 6.24
N GLN A 125 -37.28 -32.67 6.74
CA GLN A 125 -37.89 -31.56 6.02
C GLN A 125 -37.67 -30.24 6.76
N SER A 126 -37.33 -29.19 6.02
CA SER A 126 -37.34 -27.83 6.56
C SER A 126 -38.78 -27.37 6.77
N SER A 127 -39.10 -26.91 7.97
CA SER A 127 -40.41 -26.37 8.37
C SER A 127 -40.44 -24.86 8.40
N ASP A 128 -39.27 -24.22 8.55
CA ASP A 128 -39.07 -22.77 8.56
C ASP A 128 -37.60 -22.47 8.20
N SER A 129 -37.34 -21.28 7.70
CA SER A 129 -35.98 -20.86 7.30
C SER A 129 -35.76 -19.39 7.60
N LYS A 130 -34.57 -19.05 8.04
CA LYS A 130 -34.11 -17.67 8.24
C LYS A 130 -32.78 -17.46 7.52
N GLU A 131 -32.60 -16.25 7.04
CA GLU A 131 -31.41 -15.86 6.29
C GLU A 131 -30.88 -14.54 6.81
N ILE A 132 -29.57 -14.45 6.97
CA ILE A 132 -28.87 -13.23 7.32
C ILE A 132 -27.62 -13.08 6.45
N GLU A 133 -27.27 -11.84 6.12
CA GLU A 133 -26.12 -11.52 5.29
C GLU A 133 -25.08 -10.73 6.08
N LYS A 134 -23.81 -10.97 5.79
CA LYS A 134 -22.66 -10.23 6.31
C LYS A 134 -21.73 -9.85 5.17
N LYS A 135 -21.35 -8.58 5.10
CA LYS A 135 -20.34 -8.12 4.15
C LYS A 135 -18.95 -8.48 4.67
N VAL A 136 -18.09 -8.94 3.78
CA VAL A 136 -16.68 -9.20 4.07
C VAL A 136 -15.80 -8.48 3.04
N GLN A 137 -14.64 -8.01 3.45
CA GLN A 137 -13.76 -7.20 2.63
C GLN A 137 -12.30 -7.52 2.92
N PHE A 138 -11.45 -7.51 1.89
CA PHE A 138 -10.01 -7.70 2.09
C PHE A 138 -9.37 -6.52 2.82
N SER A 139 -8.39 -6.82 3.65
CA SER A 139 -7.55 -5.78 4.26
C SER A 139 -6.74 -5.04 3.18
N PRO A 140 -6.48 -3.73 3.34
CA PRO A 140 -5.66 -2.98 2.41
C PRO A 140 -4.19 -3.43 2.45
N VAL A 141 -3.61 -3.66 1.27
CA VAL A 141 -2.19 -3.92 1.06
C VAL A 141 -1.59 -2.75 0.29
N TYR A 142 -0.59 -2.09 0.86
CA TYR A 142 0.11 -0.96 0.26
C TYR A 142 1.51 -1.40 -0.18
N GLN A 143 1.72 -1.50 -1.49
CA GLN A 143 2.98 -1.99 -2.03
C GLN A 143 3.34 -1.29 -3.34
N PHE A 144 4.51 -0.65 -3.42
CA PHE A 144 5.07 -0.16 -4.67
C PHE A 144 6.05 -1.16 -5.28
N THR A 145 6.25 -1.08 -6.60
CA THR A 145 7.45 -1.63 -7.22
C THR A 145 8.67 -0.80 -6.85
N TYR A 146 9.86 -1.39 -6.94
CA TYR A 146 11.08 -0.58 -6.97
C TYR A 146 11.02 0.36 -8.17
N PRO A 147 11.39 1.65 -8.02
CA PRO A 147 11.42 2.57 -9.14
C PRO A 147 12.24 2.01 -10.29
N SER A 148 11.61 1.82 -11.46
CA SER A 148 12.29 1.45 -12.69
C SER A 148 12.69 2.71 -13.45
N ILE A 149 13.83 2.66 -14.09
CA ILE A 149 14.34 3.78 -14.87
C ILE A 149 14.56 3.21 -16.27
N ASP A 150 13.93 3.84 -17.28
CA ASP A 150 14.06 3.40 -18.65
C ASP A 150 15.53 3.26 -19.03
N ASP A 151 15.85 2.14 -19.68
CA ASP A 151 17.21 1.74 -20.06
C ASP A 151 17.74 2.65 -21.17
N VAL A 152 17.94 3.87 -20.78
CA VAL A 152 18.66 4.83 -21.60
C VAL A 152 20.12 4.42 -21.48
N LYS A 153 20.73 4.00 -22.58
CA LYS A 153 22.20 4.02 -22.68
C LYS A 153 22.64 5.44 -22.39
N ALA A 154 22.88 5.68 -21.13
CA ALA A 154 22.90 7.01 -20.57
C ALA A 154 24.31 7.59 -20.53
N ASP A 155 25.18 7.14 -21.45
CA ASP A 155 26.46 7.83 -21.61
C ASP A 155 26.21 9.28 -21.91
N MET A 156 26.76 10.13 -21.09
CA MET A 156 26.62 11.59 -21.17
C MET A 156 27.99 12.20 -21.44
N LYS A 157 28.00 13.36 -22.07
CA LYS A 157 29.21 14.20 -22.13
C LYS A 157 29.15 15.27 -21.05
N ALA A 158 30.28 15.61 -20.47
CA ALA A 158 30.39 16.73 -19.58
C ALA A 158 29.85 18.01 -20.26
N GLY A 159 29.07 18.80 -19.51
CA GLY A 159 28.40 20.01 -20.01
C GLY A 159 27.10 19.75 -20.78
N THR A 160 26.58 18.53 -20.78
CA THR A 160 25.29 18.19 -21.40
C THR A 160 24.23 17.82 -20.37
N ASP A 161 23.00 17.75 -20.84
CA ASP A 161 21.86 17.22 -20.08
C ASP A 161 21.25 16.00 -20.78
N LYS A 162 20.53 15.18 -20.00
CA LYS A 162 19.81 14.03 -20.49
C LYS A 162 18.53 13.80 -19.72
N GLU A 163 17.44 13.52 -20.41
CA GLU A 163 16.17 13.14 -19.79
C GLU A 163 16.11 11.63 -19.60
N VAL A 164 15.61 11.21 -18.44
CA VAL A 164 15.33 9.84 -18.08
C VAL A 164 13.91 9.75 -17.54
N THR A 165 13.21 8.67 -17.86
CA THR A 165 11.87 8.39 -17.34
C THR A 165 11.98 7.41 -16.19
N ILE A 166 11.28 7.73 -15.10
CA ILE A 166 11.17 6.88 -13.91
C ILE A 166 9.72 6.41 -13.83
N GLU A 167 9.51 5.11 -13.65
CA GLU A 167 8.20 4.52 -13.47
C GLU A 167 8.11 3.84 -12.10
N ILE A 168 6.95 4.00 -11.44
CA ILE A 168 6.59 3.32 -10.20
C ILE A 168 5.19 2.76 -10.40
N ALA A 169 5.01 1.46 -10.12
CA ALA A 169 3.71 0.83 -10.13
C ALA A 169 3.23 0.50 -8.71
N ASN A 170 1.93 0.58 -8.50
CA ASN A 170 1.25 0.07 -7.32
C ASN A 170 0.98 -1.42 -7.53
N LYS A 171 1.42 -2.25 -6.59
CA LYS A 171 1.18 -3.69 -6.53
C LYS A 171 0.30 -4.06 -5.34
N GLY A 172 -0.19 -3.06 -4.61
CA GLY A 172 -1.20 -3.24 -3.59
C GLY A 172 -2.62 -3.34 -4.18
N ASN A 173 -3.59 -3.58 -3.32
CA ASN A 173 -5.01 -3.68 -3.69
C ASN A 173 -5.81 -2.40 -3.39
N VAL A 174 -5.15 -1.31 -3.06
CA VAL A 174 -5.72 0.02 -2.84
C VAL A 174 -4.81 1.09 -3.43
N ASP A 175 -5.38 2.25 -3.74
CA ASP A 175 -4.60 3.41 -4.13
C ASP A 175 -3.63 3.80 -3.01
N ASP A 176 -2.41 4.18 -3.36
CA ASP A 176 -1.40 4.63 -2.41
C ASP A 176 -0.71 5.90 -2.90
N ALA A 177 -0.18 6.69 -1.99
CA ALA A 177 0.49 7.94 -2.32
C ALA A 177 1.99 7.91 -2.02
N ILE A 178 2.75 8.68 -2.76
CA ILE A 178 4.17 8.90 -2.48
C ILE A 178 4.30 9.83 -1.27
N LYS A 179 4.63 9.27 -0.10
CA LYS A 179 4.92 10.05 1.11
C LYS A 179 6.18 10.88 0.99
N ARG A 180 7.20 10.35 0.35
CA ARG A 180 8.49 11.00 0.11
C ARG A 180 9.15 10.44 -1.13
N ILE A 181 9.76 11.31 -1.93
CA ILE A 181 10.64 10.92 -3.04
C ILE A 181 11.94 11.71 -2.94
N GLN A 182 13.06 11.07 -3.20
CA GLN A 182 14.39 11.66 -3.17
C GLN A 182 15.22 11.13 -4.35
N PHE A 183 16.00 12.02 -4.92
CA PHE A 183 16.93 11.74 -6.02
C PHE A 183 18.35 12.05 -5.57
N SER A 184 19.29 11.18 -5.91
CA SER A 184 20.68 11.36 -5.53
C SER A 184 21.66 10.75 -6.52
N PHE A 185 22.90 11.25 -6.54
CA PHE A 185 23.99 10.70 -7.32
C PHE A 185 25.05 10.07 -6.39
N LYS A 186 25.39 8.83 -6.66
CA LYS A 186 26.54 8.16 -6.03
C LYS A 186 27.74 8.21 -6.97
N GLY A 187 28.90 8.52 -6.41
CA GLY A 187 30.13 8.62 -7.18
C GLY A 187 30.35 9.97 -7.89
N CYS A 188 29.32 10.72 -8.16
CA CYS A 188 29.35 11.96 -8.95
C CYS A 188 28.69 13.14 -8.23
N PRO A 189 29.32 13.71 -7.18
CA PRO A 189 28.72 14.78 -6.37
C PRO A 189 28.55 16.11 -7.12
N GLN A 190 29.12 16.23 -8.31
CA GLN A 190 29.00 17.43 -9.15
C GLN A 190 27.77 17.38 -10.08
N MET A 191 27.17 16.21 -10.23
CA MET A 191 25.93 16.04 -10.99
C MET A 191 24.76 16.71 -10.26
N ASP A 192 23.82 17.23 -11.05
CA ASP A 192 22.58 17.80 -10.56
C ASP A 192 21.39 17.24 -11.35
N TYR A 193 20.17 17.53 -10.91
CA TYR A 193 18.97 17.12 -11.60
C TYR A 193 17.91 18.20 -11.59
N GLN A 194 17.01 18.14 -12.56
CA GLN A 194 15.81 18.95 -12.63
C GLN A 194 14.59 18.04 -12.84
N LEU A 195 13.59 18.14 -11.96
CA LEU A 195 12.30 17.50 -12.18
C LEU A 195 11.57 18.23 -13.33
N VAL A 196 11.28 17.49 -14.41
CA VAL A 196 10.56 18.04 -15.58
C VAL A 196 9.06 17.82 -15.42
N SER A 197 8.65 16.61 -15.01
CA SER A 197 7.23 16.27 -14.81
C SER A 197 7.05 15.05 -13.93
N GLY A 198 5.83 14.88 -13.41
CA GLY A 198 5.34 13.64 -12.83
C GLY A 198 5.60 13.48 -11.34
N LEU A 199 6.52 12.61 -10.97
CA LEU A 199 6.69 12.10 -9.62
C LEU A 199 7.06 13.15 -8.56
N GLN A 200 6.16 13.36 -7.60
CA GLN A 200 6.39 14.25 -6.46
C GLN A 200 5.71 13.69 -5.19
N THR A 201 6.05 14.22 -4.05
CA THR A 201 5.36 13.92 -2.79
C THR A 201 3.86 14.24 -2.92
N GLY A 202 3.01 13.30 -2.48
CA GLY A 202 1.55 13.39 -2.59
C GLY A 202 0.98 12.86 -3.91
N THR A 203 1.82 12.42 -4.87
CA THR A 203 1.31 11.75 -6.08
C THR A 203 0.64 10.44 -5.69
N VAL A 204 -0.66 10.30 -6.03
CA VAL A 204 -1.44 9.07 -5.83
C VAL A 204 -1.19 8.13 -7.01
N ILE A 205 -0.97 6.85 -6.70
CA ILE A 205 -0.72 5.78 -7.66
C ILE A 205 -1.79 4.72 -7.50
N SER A 206 -2.70 4.61 -8.48
CA SER A 206 -3.71 3.55 -8.54
C SER A 206 -3.17 2.29 -9.22
N ASP A 207 -2.52 2.44 -10.38
CA ASP A 207 -1.87 1.34 -11.12
C ASP A 207 -0.38 1.67 -11.29
N LYS A 208 -0.06 2.62 -12.17
CA LYS A 208 1.31 3.09 -12.37
C LYS A 208 1.38 4.56 -12.69
N THR A 209 2.52 5.15 -12.38
CA THR A 209 2.82 6.54 -12.72
C THR A 209 4.27 6.67 -13.17
N SER A 210 4.52 7.68 -13.99
CA SER A 210 5.86 7.98 -14.45
C SER A 210 6.19 9.46 -14.29
N GLY A 211 7.48 9.75 -14.19
CA GLY A 211 8.01 11.11 -14.17
C GLY A 211 9.26 11.23 -14.99
N VAL A 212 9.51 12.42 -15.50
CA VAL A 212 10.71 12.76 -16.28
C VAL A 212 11.64 13.60 -15.45
N ILE A 213 12.89 13.15 -15.35
CA ILE A 213 13.98 13.83 -14.68
C ILE A 213 15.04 14.18 -15.73
N LYS A 214 15.50 15.41 -15.72
CA LYS A 214 16.64 15.85 -16.50
C LYS A 214 17.90 15.78 -15.64
N LEU A 215 18.85 14.92 -16.02
CA LEU A 215 20.17 14.83 -15.41
C LEU A 215 21.07 15.94 -15.99
N LEU A 216 21.84 16.61 -15.16
CA LEU A 216 22.67 17.75 -15.55
C LEU A 216 24.13 17.45 -15.21
N SER A 217 25.01 17.43 -16.21
CA SER A 217 26.44 17.28 -16.03
C SER A 217 27.15 18.61 -16.22
N PRO A 218 27.94 19.10 -15.25
CA PRO A 218 28.73 20.32 -15.46
C PRO A 218 29.84 20.09 -16.50
N SER A 219 30.24 21.16 -17.19
CA SER A 219 31.30 21.09 -18.21
C SER A 219 32.69 20.69 -17.66
N SER A 220 32.89 20.78 -16.36
CA SER A 220 34.11 20.38 -15.67
C SER A 220 34.09 18.95 -15.15
N HIS A 221 33.02 18.17 -15.45
CA HIS A 221 32.91 16.81 -14.94
C HIS A 221 34.02 15.93 -15.52
N PRO A 222 34.75 15.17 -14.67
CA PRO A 222 35.77 14.22 -15.14
C PRO A 222 35.13 12.97 -15.77
N ASP A 223 35.93 12.18 -16.51
CA ASP A 223 35.54 10.83 -16.90
C ASP A 223 35.24 10.00 -15.68
N LYS A 224 33.99 9.55 -15.54
CA LYS A 224 33.57 8.80 -14.38
C LYS A 224 32.25 8.08 -14.58
N THR A 225 32.17 6.88 -14.02
CA THR A 225 30.90 6.14 -13.88
C THR A 225 30.12 6.71 -12.69
N CYS A 226 28.87 7.07 -12.93
CA CYS A 226 27.92 7.65 -11.99
C CYS A 226 26.76 6.68 -11.74
N THR A 227 26.21 6.69 -10.54
CA THR A 227 24.96 6.00 -10.23
C THR A 227 23.92 7.02 -9.82
N PHE A 228 22.80 7.07 -10.54
CA PHE A 228 21.61 7.83 -10.14
C PHE A 228 20.69 6.93 -9.34
N GLU A 229 20.19 7.40 -8.22
CA GLU A 229 19.34 6.66 -7.29
C GLU A 229 18.05 7.42 -7.02
N VAL A 230 16.95 6.70 -7.07
CA VAL A 230 15.60 7.18 -6.74
C VAL A 230 15.11 6.40 -5.54
N SER A 231 14.80 7.10 -4.46
CA SER A 231 14.21 6.51 -3.25
C SER A 231 12.80 7.05 -3.05
N THR A 232 11.84 6.16 -2.91
CA THR A 232 10.44 6.49 -2.63
C THR A 232 9.98 5.84 -1.35
N VAL A 233 9.01 6.45 -0.67
CA VAL A 233 8.36 5.90 0.52
C VAL A 233 6.86 5.93 0.28
N SER A 234 6.20 4.80 0.46
CA SER A 234 4.75 4.65 0.45
C SER A 234 4.12 5.38 1.64
N GLU A 235 2.98 6.03 1.46
CA GLU A 235 2.23 6.65 2.55
C GLU A 235 1.51 5.59 3.39
N GLY A 236 0.86 4.63 2.75
CA GLY A 236 0.07 3.60 3.42
C GLY A 236 0.92 2.63 4.24
N SER A 237 1.99 2.06 3.65
CA SER A 237 2.85 1.09 4.36
C SER A 237 4.03 1.71 5.12
N ASN A 238 4.44 2.94 4.81
CA ASN A 238 5.70 3.56 5.24
C ASN A 238 6.97 2.81 4.80
N LEU A 239 6.86 1.86 3.88
CA LEU A 239 8.02 1.14 3.34
C LEU A 239 8.74 1.97 2.28
N GLY A 240 10.07 1.80 2.23
CA GLY A 240 10.94 2.46 1.27
C GLY A 240 11.32 1.56 0.11
N TYR A 241 11.34 2.12 -1.10
CA TYR A 241 11.70 1.43 -2.33
C TYR A 241 12.79 2.23 -3.04
N VAL A 242 13.87 1.58 -3.48
CA VAL A 242 15.02 2.24 -4.08
C VAL A 242 15.32 1.62 -5.44
N GLY A 243 15.26 2.43 -6.48
CA GLY A 243 15.71 2.09 -7.83
C GLY A 243 16.99 2.84 -8.16
N SER A 244 17.85 2.26 -8.99
CA SER A 244 19.07 2.93 -9.44
C SER A 244 19.50 2.47 -10.83
N PHE A 245 20.23 3.32 -11.55
CA PHE A 245 20.93 2.96 -12.77
C PHE A 245 22.32 3.60 -12.82
N THR A 246 23.21 2.99 -13.57
CA THR A 246 24.60 3.42 -13.72
C THR A 246 24.84 3.91 -15.15
N PHE A 247 25.61 4.97 -15.30
CA PHE A 247 25.95 5.60 -16.58
C PHE A 247 27.34 6.23 -16.51
N ASP A 248 27.96 6.37 -17.67
CA ASP A 248 29.27 7.02 -17.79
C ASP A 248 29.12 8.48 -18.21
N VAL A 249 29.98 9.35 -17.64
CA VAL A 249 30.13 10.73 -18.04
C VAL A 249 31.52 10.90 -18.62
N ASP A 250 31.59 11.23 -19.94
CA ASP A 250 32.85 11.49 -20.63
C ASP A 250 33.29 12.93 -20.38
N ALA A 251 34.55 13.12 -20.00
CA ALA A 251 35.16 14.46 -19.91
C ALA A 251 35.19 15.15 -21.29
N PRO A 252 35.21 16.50 -21.32
CA PRO A 252 35.41 17.23 -22.58
C PRO A 252 36.75 16.83 -23.25
N GLU A 253 36.70 16.64 -24.56
CA GLU A 253 37.94 16.41 -25.32
C GLU A 253 38.92 17.54 -25.06
N LYS A 254 40.12 17.22 -24.61
CA LYS A 254 41.18 18.19 -24.50
C LYS A 254 41.54 18.66 -25.92
N VAL A 255 41.20 19.89 -26.25
CA VAL A 255 41.68 20.51 -27.50
C VAL A 255 43.18 20.55 -27.40
N SER A 256 43.86 19.59 -28.04
CA SER A 256 45.30 19.65 -28.22
C SER A 256 45.58 20.74 -29.21
N ASN A 257 45.90 21.95 -28.73
CA ASN A 257 46.47 22.99 -29.59
C ASN A 257 47.87 22.51 -30.03
N ASN A 258 47.88 21.65 -31.00
CA ASN A 258 49.07 21.30 -31.72
C ASN A 258 49.30 22.38 -32.78
N ASP A 259 49.66 23.59 -32.34
CA ASP A 259 50.24 24.59 -33.20
C ASP A 259 51.64 24.10 -33.59
N GLY A 260 51.66 23.28 -34.63
CA GLY A 260 52.85 22.93 -35.36
C GLY A 260 53.35 24.16 -36.08
N ASN A 261 54.05 25.02 -35.42
CA ASN A 261 54.90 26.00 -36.12
C ASN A 261 56.29 25.39 -36.30
N SER A 262 56.45 24.78 -37.48
CA SER A 262 57.76 24.44 -38.05
C SER A 262 58.31 25.70 -38.69
N GLY A 263 59.21 26.38 -38.01
CA GLY A 263 59.85 27.57 -38.50
C GLY A 263 61.28 27.68 -37.91
N ASP A 264 62.22 27.05 -38.61
CA ASP A 264 63.64 27.21 -38.43
C ASP A 264 64.03 28.68 -38.56
N THR A 265 64.73 29.26 -37.55
CA THR A 265 65.83 30.25 -37.76
C THR A 265 66.59 30.47 -36.46
N ASN A 266 67.86 30.15 -36.47
CA ASN A 266 68.93 30.57 -35.56
C ASN A 266 68.91 32.09 -35.37
N THR A 267 69.05 32.60 -34.16
CA THR A 267 70.00 33.67 -33.82
C THR A 267 70.17 33.76 -32.27
N GLU A 268 71.39 33.79 -31.88
CA GLU A 268 71.94 34.05 -30.56
C GLU A 268 71.52 35.43 -29.99
N ASN A 269 71.37 35.47 -28.72
CA ASN A 269 71.98 36.38 -27.73
C ASN A 269 71.02 36.98 -26.70
N THR A 270 71.39 36.71 -25.47
CA THR A 270 71.66 37.66 -24.37
C THR A 270 70.54 38.26 -23.52
N GLU A 271 70.66 37.94 -22.26
CA GLU A 271 70.43 38.72 -21.04
C GLU A 271 69.04 39.00 -20.49
N ASN A 272 68.90 38.52 -19.27
CA ASN A 272 68.34 39.11 -18.04
C ASN A 272 67.00 39.86 -18.13
N SER A 273 66.01 39.32 -17.44
CA SER A 273 65.37 40.05 -16.32
C SER A 273 64.32 39.20 -15.58
N ALA A 274 64.55 39.18 -14.28
CA ALA A 274 63.65 39.17 -13.17
C ALA A 274 62.30 38.46 -13.28
N ALA A 275 62.18 37.38 -12.52
CA ALA A 275 60.96 36.76 -12.05
C ALA A 275 60.10 37.79 -11.30
N GLU A 276 58.88 38.07 -11.76
CA GLU A 276 57.83 38.57 -10.88
C GLU A 276 56.94 37.44 -10.46
N ASP A 277 57.11 37.07 -9.21
CA ASP A 277 56.35 36.10 -8.47
C ASP A 277 54.99 36.74 -8.11
N ASN A 278 53.92 36.43 -8.86
CA ASN A 278 52.56 36.79 -8.49
C ASN A 278 51.90 35.65 -7.78
N SER A 279 52.37 35.38 -6.56
CA SER A 279 51.63 34.57 -5.61
C SER A 279 50.47 35.35 -5.01
N LEU A 280 49.24 34.98 -5.38
CA LEU A 280 48.03 35.44 -4.72
C LEU A 280 48.00 34.94 -3.26
N PRO A 281 47.60 35.79 -2.29
CA PRO A 281 47.61 35.41 -0.89
C PRO A 281 46.49 34.39 -0.61
N PHE A 282 46.91 33.26 -0.06
CA PHE A 282 46.06 32.23 0.52
C PHE A 282 45.35 32.79 1.76
N VAL A 283 44.00 32.92 1.69
CA VAL A 283 43.19 33.27 2.86
C VAL A 283 42.76 31.97 3.55
N PRO A 284 43.21 31.69 4.80
CA PRO A 284 42.73 30.52 5.51
C PRO A 284 41.30 30.75 6.00
N PHE A 285 40.38 29.93 5.55
CA PHE A 285 39.01 29.88 6.07
C PHE A 285 39.06 29.20 7.46
N SER A 286 38.88 29.99 8.49
CA SER A 286 38.68 29.52 9.86
C SER A 286 37.28 28.94 10.00
N LEU A 287 37.25 27.65 10.39
CA LEU A 287 36.06 26.92 10.81
C LEU A 287 35.38 27.60 12.00
N SER A 288 34.22 28.12 11.82
CA SER A 288 33.31 28.50 12.90
C SER A 288 32.36 27.33 13.16
N ILE A 289 32.69 26.53 14.20
CA ILE A 289 31.80 25.51 14.74
C ILE A 289 30.74 26.22 15.57
N LEU A 290 29.53 26.28 15.11
CA LEU A 290 28.36 26.72 15.90
C LEU A 290 27.73 25.49 16.55
N SER A 291 28.00 25.33 17.85
CA SER A 291 27.35 24.34 18.72
C SER A 291 25.91 24.80 19.00
N VAL A 292 24.91 24.12 18.47
CA VAL A 292 23.51 24.28 18.88
C VAL A 292 23.20 23.32 20.00
N ILE A 293 23.03 23.87 21.18
CA ILE A 293 22.57 23.14 22.39
C ILE A 293 21.06 22.92 22.26
N PHE A 294 20.64 21.65 22.20
CA PHE A 294 19.25 21.26 22.34
C PHE A 294 18.86 21.26 23.82
N ALA A 295 18.00 22.19 24.21
CA ALA A 295 17.30 22.14 25.46
C ALA A 295 16.05 21.27 25.31
N ALA A 296 16.03 20.11 25.99
CA ALA A 296 14.86 19.26 26.11
C ALA A 296 13.82 19.95 27.04
N PHE A 297 12.63 20.18 26.54
CA PHE A 297 11.47 20.48 27.38
C PHE A 297 10.61 19.22 27.53
N VAL A 298 10.69 18.63 28.70
CA VAL A 298 9.69 17.70 29.27
C VAL A 298 8.55 18.55 29.79
N ARG A 299 7.33 18.29 29.37
CA ARG A 299 6.12 18.68 30.11
C ARG A 299 5.01 17.66 29.89
N ARG A 300 4.70 16.99 31.00
CA ARG A 300 3.45 16.36 31.50
C ARG A 300 2.43 15.88 30.49
#